data_d7d4541fa88af9e64bf6009ceca70445
#
_entry.id   d7d4541fa88af9e64bf6009ceca70445
#
_cell.length_a   1.000
_cell.length_b   1.000
_cell.length_c   1.000
_cell.angle_alpha   90.00
_cell.angle_beta   90.00
_cell.angle_gamma   90.00
#
_symmetry.space_group_name_H-M   'P 1'
#
loop_
_entity.id
_entity.type
_entity.pdbx_description
1 polymer ?
#
loop_
_entity_poly.entity_id
_entity_poly.type
_entity_poly.pdbx_seq_one_letter_code
_entity_poly.pdbx_strand_id
1 'polypeptide(L)'
;MTDKTQQATFADLGLIPTLVERLEALEYNQPTPIQSHAIPHVLDGRDMIGGANTGSGKTAAFSLPILQKILQQGESNDRRGNFVSHLILVPTRELASQVAYNVKSYSYHLRDKIKTVAVFGGVSVNPQMLALRGGCDIIVATPGRLLDLVSSNAIKLDQVKTLVLDEADRMLSLGFTEELNKILALLPEKKQTLLFSATFPEKVTTLAQHLLNDPVEVQLQSAEASTLVQRVFSVNKGEKTAVLAHLIKQHQWRQTLIFVNAKNACNHLAQKLSKRGITAEVFHGDKGQGARTRVLDGFKSGEIQVLIATDIAARGLDIEKLPVVINFDLPRSPADYMHRIGRSGRAGEVGLGLSLIDYDDYHHFKVIEKKNKFQLEREQVEGFEVEDDQSEAYFLPMKPRAQPAGTGKKKKKRNQ
;
A
#
# COMPACT_ATOMS: atom_id res chain seq x y z
N MET A 1 -7.33 12.89 -41.15
CA MET A 1 -6.87 13.93 -40.22
C MET A 1 -6.98 13.32 -38.81
N THR A 2 -5.89 12.78 -38.32
CA THR A 2 -5.82 12.15 -37.01
C THR A 2 -5.70 13.27 -35.97
N ASP A 3 -6.76 13.44 -35.21
CA ASP A 3 -6.82 14.35 -34.07
C ASP A 3 -5.78 13.87 -33.04
N LYS A 4 -4.60 14.49 -33.05
CA LYS A 4 -3.61 14.35 -31.98
C LYS A 4 -4.17 15.12 -30.80
N THR A 5 -4.93 14.47 -29.95
CA THR A 5 -5.25 14.99 -28.61
C THR A 5 -3.91 15.29 -27.93
N GLN A 6 -3.55 16.57 -27.88
CA GLN A 6 -2.34 17.07 -27.25
C GLN A 6 -2.45 16.71 -25.78
N GLN A 7 -1.65 15.74 -25.32
CA GLN A 7 -1.63 15.33 -23.90
C GLN A 7 -1.13 16.51 -23.07
N ALA A 8 -1.85 16.86 -22.01
CA ALA A 8 -1.50 17.95 -21.11
C ALA A 8 -0.09 17.76 -20.51
N THR A 9 0.68 18.81 -20.43
CA THR A 9 1.99 18.83 -19.77
C THR A 9 1.85 19.25 -18.30
N PHE A 10 2.90 19.08 -17.50
CA PHE A 10 2.90 19.58 -16.10
C PHE A 10 2.78 21.12 -16.03
N ALA A 11 3.27 21.84 -17.01
CA ALA A 11 3.09 23.29 -17.10
C ALA A 11 1.62 23.67 -17.32
N ASP A 12 0.89 22.91 -18.15
CA ASP A 12 -0.55 23.13 -18.41
C ASP A 12 -1.38 22.90 -17.14
N LEU A 13 -0.89 22.15 -16.17
CA LEU A 13 -1.54 21.92 -14.87
C LEU A 13 -1.34 23.08 -13.88
N GLY A 14 -0.60 24.11 -14.24
CA GLY A 14 -0.37 25.28 -13.40
C GLY A 14 0.85 25.16 -12.47
N LEU A 15 1.74 24.19 -12.71
CA LEU A 15 2.99 24.10 -11.95
C LEU A 15 3.98 25.17 -12.39
N ILE A 16 4.70 25.76 -11.42
CA ILE A 16 5.74 26.76 -11.67
C ILE A 16 6.94 26.16 -12.44
N PRO A 17 7.63 26.97 -13.27
CA PRO A 17 8.71 26.47 -14.12
C PRO A 17 9.78 25.67 -13.37
N THR A 18 10.18 26.11 -12.18
CA THR A 18 11.21 25.42 -11.38
C THR A 18 10.81 23.99 -10.96
N LEU A 19 9.51 23.72 -10.75
CA LEU A 19 9.04 22.37 -10.49
C LEU A 19 8.95 21.54 -11.77
N VAL A 20 8.56 22.16 -12.89
CA VAL A 20 8.51 21.49 -14.20
C VAL A 20 9.92 21.05 -14.62
N GLU A 21 10.90 21.94 -14.57
CA GLU A 21 12.31 21.63 -14.85
C GLU A 21 12.83 20.48 -13.95
N ARG A 22 12.43 20.50 -12.67
CA ARG A 22 12.80 19.40 -11.75
C ARG A 22 12.17 18.06 -12.13
N LEU A 23 10.93 18.06 -12.58
CA LEU A 23 10.23 16.86 -13.05
C LEU A 23 10.87 16.30 -14.31
N GLU A 24 11.24 17.14 -15.26
CA GLU A 24 11.97 16.76 -16.47
C GLU A 24 13.32 16.09 -16.11
N ALA A 25 14.08 16.68 -15.17
CA ALA A 25 15.33 16.10 -14.68
C ALA A 25 15.14 14.74 -13.93
N LEU A 26 13.93 14.44 -13.51
CA LEU A 26 13.52 13.15 -12.91
C LEU A 26 12.84 12.21 -13.90
N GLU A 27 12.86 12.55 -15.20
CA GLU A 27 12.24 11.78 -16.29
C GLU A 27 10.70 11.66 -16.18
N TYR A 28 10.05 12.60 -15.49
CA TYR A 28 8.59 12.73 -15.46
C TYR A 28 8.15 13.54 -16.69
N ASN A 29 7.98 12.86 -17.81
CA ASN A 29 7.71 13.52 -19.08
C ASN A 29 6.25 13.95 -19.25
N GLN A 30 5.32 13.21 -18.66
CA GLN A 30 3.89 13.46 -18.79
C GLN A 30 3.16 13.18 -17.48
N PRO A 31 2.14 13.99 -17.12
CA PRO A 31 1.32 13.71 -15.96
C PRO A 31 0.45 12.46 -16.17
N THR A 32 0.36 11.66 -15.12
CA THR A 32 -0.60 10.55 -15.08
C THR A 32 -2.04 11.06 -14.97
N PRO A 33 -3.06 10.26 -15.28
CA PRO A 33 -4.45 10.69 -15.17
C PRO A 33 -4.82 11.27 -13.81
N ILE A 34 -4.36 10.67 -12.69
CA ILE A 34 -4.63 11.24 -11.35
C ILE A 34 -3.95 12.59 -11.15
N GLN A 35 -2.74 12.77 -11.68
CA GLN A 35 -2.02 14.04 -11.60
C GLN A 35 -2.71 15.13 -12.41
N SER A 36 -3.13 14.82 -13.63
CA SER A 36 -3.83 15.76 -14.50
C SER A 36 -5.12 16.30 -13.88
N HIS A 37 -5.86 15.45 -13.17
CA HIS A 37 -7.10 15.87 -12.52
C HIS A 37 -6.87 16.49 -11.13
N ALA A 38 -5.92 15.97 -10.34
CA ALA A 38 -5.74 16.40 -8.96
C ALA A 38 -4.97 17.72 -8.83
N ILE A 39 -3.86 17.88 -9.57
CA ILE A 39 -2.95 19.02 -9.39
C ILE A 39 -3.66 20.37 -9.48
N PRO A 40 -4.49 20.67 -10.50
CA PRO A 40 -5.17 21.97 -10.60
C PRO A 40 -6.06 22.24 -9.39
N HIS A 41 -6.87 21.28 -8.98
CA HIS A 41 -7.80 21.45 -7.84
C HIS A 41 -7.08 21.61 -6.50
N VAL A 42 -5.96 20.90 -6.31
CA VAL A 42 -5.14 21.05 -5.11
C VAL A 42 -4.47 22.42 -5.08
N LEU A 43 -4.02 22.96 -6.21
CA LEU A 43 -3.50 24.32 -6.33
C LEU A 43 -4.55 25.36 -5.99
N ASP A 44 -5.79 25.16 -6.43
CA ASP A 44 -6.95 26.03 -6.13
C ASP A 44 -7.40 25.97 -4.66
N GLY A 45 -6.78 25.13 -3.84
CA GLY A 45 -7.11 25.02 -2.42
C GLY A 45 -8.35 24.19 -2.12
N ARG A 46 -8.95 23.50 -3.10
CA ARG A 46 -10.13 22.63 -2.92
C ARG A 46 -9.78 21.37 -2.13
N ASP A 47 -10.72 20.93 -1.31
CA ASP A 47 -10.67 19.57 -0.75
C ASP A 47 -10.90 18.55 -1.86
N MET A 48 -10.32 17.34 -1.70
CA MET A 48 -10.38 16.34 -2.76
C MET A 48 -10.47 14.91 -2.23
N ILE A 49 -11.26 14.10 -2.94
CA ILE A 49 -11.27 12.63 -2.83
C ILE A 49 -10.63 12.05 -4.09
N GLY A 50 -9.49 11.38 -3.94
CA GLY A 50 -8.77 10.72 -5.02
C GLY A 50 -8.91 9.20 -4.95
N GLY A 51 -9.70 8.61 -5.86
CA GLY A 51 -9.81 7.17 -6.04
C GLY A 51 -8.78 6.68 -7.05
N ALA A 52 -7.67 6.11 -6.57
CA ALA A 52 -6.65 5.60 -7.47
C ALA A 52 -5.79 4.52 -6.80
N ASN A 53 -5.41 3.52 -7.59
CA ASN A 53 -4.55 2.42 -7.13
C ASN A 53 -3.13 2.90 -6.74
N THR A 54 -2.38 2.04 -6.03
CA THR A 54 -0.94 2.25 -5.81
C THR A 54 -0.23 2.35 -7.18
N GLY A 55 0.80 3.20 -7.30
CA GLY A 55 1.55 3.40 -8.53
C GLY A 55 0.87 4.23 -9.61
N SER A 56 -0.30 4.80 -9.34
CA SER A 56 -0.97 5.73 -10.26
C SER A 56 -0.34 7.14 -10.28
N GLY A 57 0.63 7.43 -9.41
CA GLY A 57 1.25 8.74 -9.30
C GLY A 57 0.64 9.68 -8.25
N LYS A 58 -0.17 9.16 -7.29
CA LYS A 58 -0.81 9.95 -6.22
C LYS A 58 0.18 10.82 -5.44
N THR A 59 1.35 10.27 -5.10
CA THR A 59 2.36 11.01 -4.33
C THR A 59 2.73 12.33 -5.00
N ALA A 60 2.99 12.34 -6.30
CA ALA A 60 3.27 13.57 -7.04
C ALA A 60 2.02 14.46 -7.13
N ALA A 61 0.83 13.87 -7.30
CA ALA A 61 -0.43 14.59 -7.42
C ALA A 61 -0.73 15.50 -6.21
N PHE A 62 -0.41 15.07 -4.98
CA PHE A 62 -0.56 15.93 -3.81
C PHE A 62 0.72 16.69 -3.42
N SER A 63 1.91 16.09 -3.62
CA SER A 63 3.16 16.70 -3.15
C SER A 63 3.58 17.92 -3.98
N LEU A 64 3.42 17.89 -5.30
CA LEU A 64 3.84 19.00 -6.19
C LEU A 64 3.07 20.29 -5.89
N PRO A 65 1.73 20.28 -5.77
CA PRO A 65 1.00 21.48 -5.37
C PRO A 65 1.37 21.98 -3.97
N ILE A 66 1.62 21.08 -3.01
CA ILE A 66 2.06 21.46 -1.65
C ILE A 66 3.42 22.16 -1.73
N LEU A 67 4.38 21.61 -2.48
CA LEU A 67 5.69 22.22 -2.68
C LEU A 67 5.58 23.60 -3.33
N GLN A 68 4.70 23.74 -4.33
CA GLN A 68 4.46 25.04 -4.97
C GLN A 68 3.91 26.08 -4.00
N LYS A 69 2.95 25.70 -3.15
CA LYS A 69 2.40 26.60 -2.12
C LYS A 69 3.47 27.07 -1.15
N ILE A 70 4.36 26.18 -0.69
CA ILE A 70 5.48 26.55 0.19
C ILE A 70 6.41 27.55 -0.50
N LEU A 71 6.78 27.31 -1.77
CA LEU A 71 7.68 28.18 -2.54
C LEU A 71 7.08 29.57 -2.80
N GLN A 72 5.79 29.64 -3.08
CA GLN A 72 5.11 30.90 -3.36
C GLN A 72 4.85 31.76 -2.09
N GLN A 73 4.65 31.10 -0.95
CA GLN A 73 4.38 31.81 0.31
C GLN A 73 5.64 32.24 1.06
N GLY A 74 6.83 31.82 0.61
CA GLY A 74 8.11 32.15 1.24
C GLY A 74 8.23 31.59 2.68
N GLU A 75 7.45 30.55 3.01
CA GLU A 75 7.24 30.05 4.37
C GLU A 75 8.47 29.32 4.95
N SER A 76 9.42 28.92 4.12
CA SER A 76 10.56 28.10 4.56
C SER A 76 11.56 28.81 5.47
N ASN A 77 11.51 30.14 5.56
CA ASN A 77 12.54 30.95 6.24
C ASN A 77 12.18 31.47 7.65
N ASP A 78 10.91 31.48 8.07
CA ASP A 78 10.51 32.05 9.37
C ASP A 78 9.92 31.02 10.34
N ARG A 79 10.62 29.88 10.48
CA ARG A 79 10.21 28.84 11.42
C ARG A 79 10.57 29.22 12.84
N ARG A 80 9.61 29.72 13.59
CA ARG A 80 9.74 29.92 15.05
C ARG A 80 8.92 28.86 15.77
N GLY A 81 9.60 27.95 16.46
CA GLY A 81 8.97 26.88 17.24
C GLY A 81 8.85 25.53 16.51
N ASN A 82 8.20 24.57 17.15
CA ASN A 82 8.07 23.18 16.66
C ASN A 82 6.71 23.00 15.95
N PHE A 83 6.45 23.77 14.90
CA PHE A 83 5.24 23.68 14.10
C PHE A 83 5.45 22.93 12.80
N VAL A 84 4.36 22.47 12.20
CA VAL A 84 4.31 21.89 10.86
C VAL A 84 3.22 22.54 10.03
N SER A 85 3.51 22.82 8.77
CA SER A 85 2.55 23.43 7.83
C SER A 85 1.74 22.41 7.03
N HIS A 86 2.33 21.27 6.69
CA HIS A 86 1.67 20.26 5.88
C HIS A 86 1.88 18.86 6.48
N LEU A 87 0.76 18.16 6.73
CA LEU A 87 0.73 16.83 7.33
C LEU A 87 0.28 15.80 6.31
N ILE A 88 1.09 14.77 6.11
CA ILE A 88 0.76 13.61 5.28
C ILE A 88 0.70 12.38 6.19
N LEU A 89 -0.48 11.79 6.36
CA LEU A 89 -0.69 10.57 7.12
C LEU A 89 -0.70 9.36 6.20
N VAL A 90 0.05 8.35 6.58
CA VAL A 90 0.21 7.09 5.84
C VAL A 90 0.15 5.89 6.78
N PRO A 91 -0.31 4.71 6.31
CA PRO A 91 -0.52 3.54 7.19
C PRO A 91 0.76 2.83 7.64
N THR A 92 1.86 2.95 6.88
CA THR A 92 3.06 2.13 7.11
C THR A 92 4.34 2.96 7.14
N ARG A 93 5.37 2.40 7.80
CA ARG A 93 6.71 3.01 7.91
C ARG A 93 7.37 3.17 6.54
N GLU A 94 7.24 2.14 5.74
CA GLU A 94 7.82 2.07 4.41
C GLU A 94 7.22 3.16 3.53
N LEU A 95 5.89 3.31 3.55
CA LEU A 95 5.21 4.36 2.80
C LEU A 95 5.59 5.76 3.33
N ALA A 96 5.76 5.92 4.65
CA ALA A 96 6.23 7.19 5.22
C ALA A 96 7.63 7.56 4.70
N SER A 97 8.55 6.60 4.67
CA SER A 97 9.90 6.80 4.14
C SER A 97 9.89 7.09 2.64
N GLN A 98 9.10 6.35 1.88
CA GLN A 98 8.95 6.51 0.43
C GLN A 98 8.37 7.86 0.03
N VAL A 99 7.23 8.25 0.65
CA VAL A 99 6.60 9.54 0.37
C VAL A 99 7.55 10.68 0.73
N ALA A 100 8.22 10.63 1.90
CA ALA A 100 9.18 11.64 2.28
C ALA A 100 10.40 11.68 1.34
N TYR A 101 10.87 10.55 0.84
CA TYR A 101 11.93 10.48 -0.16
C TYR A 101 11.50 11.15 -1.47
N ASN A 102 10.31 10.84 -1.96
CA ASN A 102 9.77 11.42 -3.19
C ASN A 102 9.61 12.94 -3.05
N VAL A 103 9.03 13.42 -1.94
CA VAL A 103 8.90 14.86 -1.67
C VAL A 103 10.27 15.56 -1.66
N LYS A 104 11.27 14.96 -1.01
CA LYS A 104 12.65 15.47 -1.01
C LYS A 104 13.25 15.45 -2.42
N SER A 105 12.99 14.40 -3.20
CA SER A 105 13.45 14.32 -4.58
C SER A 105 12.86 15.43 -5.46
N TYR A 106 11.55 15.70 -5.32
CA TYR A 106 10.90 16.80 -6.06
C TYR A 106 11.41 18.18 -5.63
N SER A 107 11.77 18.37 -4.35
CA SER A 107 12.26 19.63 -3.80
C SER A 107 13.79 19.79 -3.87
N TYR A 108 14.51 18.81 -4.40
CA TYR A 108 15.96 18.87 -4.49
C TYR A 108 16.43 19.95 -5.50
N HIS A 109 17.37 20.79 -5.09
CA HIS A 109 17.87 21.97 -5.84
C HIS A 109 16.88 23.13 -6.01
N LEU A 110 15.72 23.12 -5.35
CA LEU A 110 14.90 24.31 -5.26
C LEU A 110 15.61 25.38 -4.40
N ARG A 111 15.38 26.65 -4.72
CA ARG A 111 16.06 27.79 -4.03
C ARG A 111 15.85 27.78 -2.52
N ASP A 112 14.67 27.38 -2.08
CA ASP A 112 14.31 27.32 -0.67
C ASP A 112 14.50 25.90 -0.13
N LYS A 113 15.15 25.80 1.04
CA LYS A 113 15.36 24.52 1.72
C LYS A 113 14.08 24.07 2.40
N ILE A 114 13.25 23.28 1.70
CA ILE A 114 12.04 22.69 2.24
C ILE A 114 12.41 21.53 3.18
N LYS A 115 12.03 21.65 4.45
CA LYS A 115 12.32 20.64 5.47
C LYS A 115 11.20 19.60 5.52
N THR A 116 11.45 18.43 4.95
CA THR A 116 10.55 17.26 5.01
C THR A 116 11.09 16.24 5.99
N VAL A 117 10.25 15.81 6.95
CA VAL A 117 10.59 14.82 7.97
C VAL A 117 9.65 13.63 7.90
N ALA A 118 10.19 12.40 7.88
CA ALA A 118 9.40 11.17 8.05
C ALA A 118 9.44 10.71 9.51
N VAL A 119 8.26 10.37 10.08
CA VAL A 119 8.14 9.84 11.44
C VAL A 119 7.26 8.61 11.49
N PHE A 120 7.77 7.53 12.11
CA PHE A 120 7.09 6.24 12.17
C PHE A 120 7.55 5.40 13.35
N GLY A 121 6.70 4.50 13.81
CA GLY A 121 6.96 3.61 14.94
C GLY A 121 7.98 2.52 14.64
N GLY A 122 8.40 1.80 15.69
CA GLY A 122 9.30 0.63 15.60
C GLY A 122 10.77 0.95 15.35
N VAL A 123 11.16 2.22 15.51
CA VAL A 123 12.53 2.71 15.58
C VAL A 123 12.65 3.71 16.72
N SER A 124 13.87 4.05 17.13
CA SER A 124 14.11 5.04 18.18
C SER A 124 13.38 6.36 17.86
N VAL A 125 12.78 6.96 18.89
CA VAL A 125 12.09 8.25 18.79
C VAL A 125 13.07 9.43 18.77
N ASN A 126 14.22 9.30 19.46
CA ASN A 126 15.16 10.40 19.65
C ASN A 126 15.69 11.03 18.36
N PRO A 127 16.11 10.26 17.32
CA PRO A 127 16.53 10.87 16.05
C PRO A 127 15.40 11.62 15.36
N GLN A 128 14.16 11.17 15.51
CA GLN A 128 13.00 11.82 14.93
C GLN A 128 12.65 13.13 15.65
N MET A 129 12.74 13.13 17.01
CA MET A 129 12.61 14.35 17.80
C MET A 129 13.67 15.39 17.44
N LEU A 130 14.93 14.95 17.27
CA LEU A 130 16.01 15.84 16.83
C LEU A 130 15.75 16.43 15.45
N ALA A 131 15.26 15.62 14.50
CA ALA A 131 14.92 16.07 13.17
C ALA A 131 13.77 17.10 13.16
N LEU A 132 12.88 17.07 14.15
CA LEU A 132 11.76 18.00 14.28
C LEU A 132 12.10 19.31 14.98
N ARG A 133 13.29 19.45 15.58
CA ARG A 133 13.70 20.72 16.21
C ARG A 133 13.58 21.90 15.25
N GLY A 134 12.93 22.96 15.71
CA GLY A 134 12.66 24.16 14.89
C GLY A 134 11.55 23.94 13.85
N GLY A 135 10.71 22.90 14.02
CA GLY A 135 9.60 22.62 13.12
C GLY A 135 10.02 21.97 11.79
N CYS A 136 9.05 21.79 10.91
CA CYS A 136 9.26 21.34 9.51
C CYS A 136 8.13 21.84 8.62
N ASP A 137 8.37 21.93 7.31
CA ASP A 137 7.33 22.33 6.36
C ASP A 137 6.38 21.17 6.11
N ILE A 138 6.93 19.97 5.90
CA ILE A 138 6.16 18.77 5.60
C ILE A 138 6.57 17.67 6.58
N ILE A 139 5.57 17.08 7.25
CA ILE A 139 5.76 15.85 8.01
C ILE A 139 4.99 14.72 7.34
N VAL A 140 5.66 13.59 7.13
CA VAL A 140 5.03 12.34 6.66
C VAL A 140 5.03 11.37 7.83
N ALA A 141 3.86 10.95 8.29
CA ALA A 141 3.74 10.29 9.58
C ALA A 141 2.85 9.04 9.55
N THR A 142 3.22 8.03 10.34
CA THR A 142 2.24 7.02 10.78
C THR A 142 1.50 7.53 12.03
N PRO A 143 0.17 7.27 12.15
CA PRO A 143 -0.67 7.90 13.18
C PRO A 143 -0.13 7.76 14.60
N GLY A 144 0.17 6.55 15.06
CA GLY A 144 0.63 6.32 16.44
C GLY A 144 1.90 7.10 16.78
N ARG A 145 2.93 7.10 15.92
CA ARG A 145 4.18 7.82 16.17
C ARG A 145 3.99 9.34 16.15
N LEU A 146 3.08 9.85 15.33
CA LEU A 146 2.77 11.27 15.36
C LEU A 146 2.20 11.68 16.71
N LEU A 147 1.26 10.91 17.26
CA LEU A 147 0.70 11.17 18.60
C LEU A 147 1.76 11.09 19.70
N ASP A 148 2.70 10.14 19.66
CA ASP A 148 3.83 10.05 20.59
C ASP A 148 4.67 11.35 20.58
N LEU A 149 4.94 11.88 19.38
CA LEU A 149 5.73 13.10 19.20
C LEU A 149 4.97 14.37 19.64
N VAL A 150 3.67 14.42 19.39
CA VAL A 150 2.81 15.52 19.87
C VAL A 150 2.72 15.49 21.40
N SER A 151 2.48 14.32 21.99
CA SER A 151 2.38 14.19 23.47
C SER A 151 3.68 14.55 24.19
N SER A 152 4.83 14.37 23.53
CA SER A 152 6.14 14.79 24.03
C SER A 152 6.54 16.23 23.67
N ASN A 153 5.61 17.05 23.15
CA ASN A 153 5.84 18.43 22.68
C ASN A 153 6.97 18.55 21.62
N ALA A 154 7.30 17.47 20.91
CA ALA A 154 8.28 17.52 19.86
C ALA A 154 7.77 18.25 18.60
N ILE A 155 6.46 18.23 18.36
CA ILE A 155 5.80 18.92 17.25
C ILE A 155 4.39 19.37 17.65
N LYS A 156 3.92 20.48 17.08
CA LYS A 156 2.57 21.01 17.22
C LYS A 156 1.86 21.00 15.88
N LEU A 157 0.57 20.71 15.89
CA LEU A 157 -0.25 20.52 14.69
C LEU A 157 -1.23 21.68 14.44
N ASP A 158 -1.30 22.65 15.32
CA ASP A 158 -2.25 23.77 15.30
C ASP A 158 -2.03 24.80 14.18
N GLN A 159 -0.95 24.64 13.38
CA GLN A 159 -0.65 25.47 12.21
C GLN A 159 -0.69 24.68 10.88
N VAL A 160 -1.25 23.48 10.88
CA VAL A 160 -1.37 22.66 9.67
C VAL A 160 -2.35 23.29 8.70
N LYS A 161 -1.87 23.61 7.49
CA LYS A 161 -2.64 24.21 6.39
C LYS A 161 -3.18 23.16 5.42
N THR A 162 -2.46 22.04 5.27
CA THR A 162 -2.90 20.93 4.40
C THR A 162 -2.73 19.61 5.13
N LEU A 163 -3.82 18.82 5.15
CA LEU A 163 -3.83 17.42 5.57
C LEU A 163 -3.99 16.52 4.37
N VAL A 164 -3.12 15.54 4.24
CA VAL A 164 -3.25 14.44 3.28
C VAL A 164 -3.45 13.13 4.04
N LEU A 165 -4.48 12.38 3.67
CA LEU A 165 -4.67 10.98 4.09
C LEU A 165 -4.38 10.10 2.87
N ASP A 166 -3.24 9.41 2.85
CA ASP A 166 -2.92 8.47 1.77
C ASP A 166 -3.12 7.02 2.22
N GLU A 167 -3.70 6.20 1.36
CA GLU A 167 -4.18 4.85 1.67
C GLU A 167 -5.14 4.84 2.88
N ALA A 168 -6.18 5.69 2.86
CA ALA A 168 -7.13 5.86 3.96
C ALA A 168 -7.86 4.55 4.32
N ASP A 169 -8.29 3.75 3.32
CA ASP A 169 -8.86 2.42 3.51
C ASP A 169 -7.94 1.51 4.29
N ARG A 170 -6.66 1.66 4.05
CA ARG A 170 -5.62 0.89 4.72
C ARG A 170 -5.42 1.32 6.16
N MET A 171 -5.38 2.61 6.44
CA MET A 171 -5.29 3.10 7.82
C MET A 171 -6.44 2.59 8.67
N LEU A 172 -7.68 2.66 8.15
CA LEU A 172 -8.86 2.16 8.85
C LEU A 172 -8.86 0.62 9.01
N SER A 173 -8.38 -0.12 8.02
CA SER A 173 -8.28 -1.59 8.10
C SER A 173 -7.23 -2.07 9.11
N LEU A 174 -6.20 -1.27 9.37
CA LEU A 174 -5.17 -1.53 10.38
C LEU A 174 -5.61 -1.13 11.80
N GLY A 175 -6.78 -0.50 11.94
CA GLY A 175 -7.34 -0.12 13.23
C GLY A 175 -6.92 1.26 13.73
N PHE A 176 -6.34 2.12 12.89
CA PHE A 176 -5.91 3.48 13.28
C PHE A 176 -7.06 4.49 13.46
N THR A 177 -8.30 4.03 13.60
CA THR A 177 -9.47 4.92 13.72
C THR A 177 -9.37 5.87 14.92
N GLU A 178 -8.96 5.35 16.09
CA GLU A 178 -8.83 6.16 17.30
C GLU A 178 -7.70 7.18 17.19
N GLU A 179 -6.54 6.76 16.67
CA GLU A 179 -5.40 7.65 16.46
C GLU A 179 -5.72 8.75 15.45
N LEU A 180 -6.40 8.41 14.36
CA LEU A 180 -6.87 9.39 13.38
C LEU A 180 -7.78 10.43 14.04
N ASN A 181 -8.79 10.01 14.80
CA ASN A 181 -9.69 10.93 15.48
C ASN A 181 -8.95 11.86 16.46
N LYS A 182 -7.98 11.33 17.22
CA LYS A 182 -7.14 12.14 18.12
C LYS A 182 -6.30 13.17 17.34
N ILE A 183 -5.72 12.77 16.20
CA ILE A 183 -4.94 13.69 15.37
C ILE A 183 -5.85 14.78 14.79
N LEU A 184 -7.00 14.41 14.23
CA LEU A 184 -7.95 15.35 13.64
C LEU A 184 -8.43 16.41 14.64
N ALA A 185 -8.63 16.04 15.90
CA ALA A 185 -9.00 16.96 16.98
C ALA A 185 -7.91 17.99 17.34
N LEU A 186 -6.65 17.74 16.94
CA LEU A 186 -5.51 18.63 17.17
C LEU A 186 -5.24 19.59 16.00
N LEU A 187 -5.91 19.39 14.88
CA LEU A 187 -5.72 20.18 13.67
C LEU A 187 -6.60 21.43 13.65
N PRO A 188 -6.19 22.52 12.97
CA PRO A 188 -7.05 23.66 12.74
C PRO A 188 -8.33 23.26 12.00
N GLU A 189 -9.41 24.01 12.27
CA GLU A 189 -10.67 23.86 11.55
C GLU A 189 -10.49 24.19 10.06
N LYS A 190 -9.86 25.34 9.78
CA LYS A 190 -9.58 25.78 8.40
C LYS A 190 -8.27 25.15 7.90
N LYS A 191 -8.37 24.18 7.04
CA LYS A 191 -7.27 23.53 6.34
C LYS A 191 -7.78 22.92 5.04
N GLN A 192 -6.91 22.73 4.07
CA GLN A 192 -7.22 21.90 2.91
C GLN A 192 -7.04 20.43 3.27
N THR A 193 -7.99 19.59 2.88
CA THR A 193 -7.93 18.15 3.14
C THR A 193 -8.00 17.33 1.86
N LEU A 194 -7.03 16.44 1.70
CA LEU A 194 -6.90 15.55 0.54
C LEU A 194 -6.97 14.10 1.03
N LEU A 195 -7.94 13.34 0.55
CA LEU A 195 -8.12 11.93 0.90
C LEU A 195 -7.89 11.06 -0.32
N PHE A 196 -6.86 10.22 -0.25
CA PHE A 196 -6.56 9.23 -1.28
C PHE A 196 -6.84 7.82 -0.77
N SER A 197 -7.52 7.02 -1.57
CA SER A 197 -7.85 5.64 -1.25
C SER A 197 -7.95 4.79 -2.52
N ALA A 198 -7.59 3.51 -2.42
CA ALA A 198 -7.81 2.56 -3.52
C ALA A 198 -9.25 2.03 -3.51
N THR A 199 -9.87 1.92 -2.33
CA THR A 199 -11.22 1.42 -2.14
C THR A 199 -12.02 2.34 -1.23
N PHE A 200 -13.35 2.37 -1.40
CA PHE A 200 -14.26 3.23 -0.64
C PHE A 200 -15.32 2.41 0.13
N PRO A 201 -14.91 1.56 1.09
CA PRO A 201 -15.86 0.93 1.99
C PRO A 201 -16.54 1.99 2.86
N GLU A 202 -17.69 1.65 3.46
CA GLU A 202 -18.52 2.53 4.28
C GLU A 202 -17.71 3.38 5.28
N LYS A 203 -16.73 2.78 5.97
CA LYS A 203 -15.86 3.49 6.91
C LYS A 203 -15.05 4.62 6.28
N VAL A 204 -14.56 4.44 5.04
CA VAL A 204 -13.81 5.48 4.31
C VAL A 204 -14.76 6.57 3.85
N THR A 205 -15.92 6.20 3.33
CA THR A 205 -16.96 7.16 2.91
C THR A 205 -17.44 8.01 4.09
N THR A 206 -17.71 7.39 5.24
CA THR A 206 -18.07 8.10 6.47
C THR A 206 -16.96 9.07 6.91
N LEU A 207 -15.70 8.63 6.92
CA LEU A 207 -14.57 9.50 7.25
C LEU A 207 -14.49 10.69 6.28
N ALA A 208 -14.64 10.46 4.99
CA ALA A 208 -14.61 11.50 3.97
C ALA A 208 -15.73 12.54 4.18
N GLN A 209 -16.96 12.10 4.42
CA GLN A 209 -18.11 12.98 4.69
C GLN A 209 -17.94 13.88 5.92
N HIS A 210 -17.26 13.38 6.97
CA HIS A 210 -17.01 14.16 8.18
C HIS A 210 -15.82 15.12 8.06
N LEU A 211 -14.87 14.83 7.17
CA LEU A 211 -13.58 15.50 7.14
C LEU A 211 -13.45 16.54 6.03
N LEU A 212 -14.13 16.33 4.91
CA LEU A 212 -13.98 17.12 3.70
C LEU A 212 -15.15 18.10 3.52
N ASN A 213 -14.82 19.30 3.02
CA ASN A 213 -15.81 20.34 2.74
C ASN A 213 -15.93 20.53 1.21
N ASP A 214 -17.08 20.21 0.64
CA ASP A 214 -17.38 20.30 -0.80
C ASP A 214 -16.23 19.75 -1.69
N PRO A 215 -15.82 18.47 -1.49
CA PRO A 215 -14.64 17.95 -2.14
C PRO A 215 -14.84 17.72 -3.64
N VAL A 216 -13.76 17.89 -4.40
CA VAL A 216 -13.70 17.39 -5.78
C VAL A 216 -13.46 15.89 -5.74
N GLU A 217 -14.31 15.12 -6.38
CA GLU A 217 -14.15 13.67 -6.51
C GLU A 217 -13.46 13.31 -7.81
N VAL A 218 -12.27 12.74 -7.71
CA VAL A 218 -11.50 12.19 -8.83
C VAL A 218 -11.46 10.68 -8.70
N GLN A 219 -12.37 9.99 -9.35
CA GLN A 219 -12.37 8.53 -9.42
C GLN A 219 -11.88 8.08 -10.79
N LEU A 220 -10.66 7.62 -10.83
CA LEU A 220 -10.14 7.00 -12.05
C LEU A 220 -10.63 5.55 -12.08
N GLN A 221 -11.64 5.30 -12.92
CA GLN A 221 -11.90 3.93 -13.32
C GLN A 221 -10.66 3.43 -14.04
N SER A 222 -10.17 2.25 -13.65
CA SER A 222 -9.07 1.59 -14.35
C SER A 222 -9.50 1.25 -15.78
N ALA A 223 -9.43 2.25 -16.67
CA ALA A 223 -9.74 2.09 -18.08
C ALA A 223 -8.60 1.38 -18.85
N GLU A 224 -7.45 1.24 -18.26
CA GLU A 224 -6.40 0.39 -18.82
C GLU A 224 -6.77 -1.06 -18.55
N ALA A 225 -7.08 -1.78 -19.63
CA ALA A 225 -7.14 -3.23 -19.58
C ALA A 225 -5.88 -3.73 -18.85
N SER A 226 -6.06 -4.24 -17.64
CA SER A 226 -4.98 -4.70 -16.82
C SER A 226 -4.20 -5.72 -17.65
N THR A 227 -2.95 -5.42 -17.96
CA THR A 227 -2.01 -6.36 -18.56
C THR A 227 -1.64 -7.50 -17.59
N LEU A 228 -2.42 -7.63 -16.54
CA LEU A 228 -2.25 -8.64 -15.49
C LEU A 228 -2.94 -9.94 -15.91
N VAL A 229 -2.14 -10.95 -16.22
CA VAL A 229 -2.60 -12.32 -16.39
C VAL A 229 -2.74 -12.98 -15.03
N GLN A 230 -3.90 -13.54 -14.74
CA GLN A 230 -4.16 -14.24 -13.49
C GLN A 230 -4.26 -15.76 -13.77
N ARG A 231 -3.58 -16.55 -12.94
CA ARG A 231 -3.63 -18.02 -13.01
C ARG A 231 -3.82 -18.63 -11.63
N VAL A 232 -4.52 -19.73 -11.56
CA VAL A 232 -4.77 -20.47 -10.33
C VAL A 232 -4.42 -21.93 -10.52
N PHE A 233 -3.53 -22.41 -9.68
CA PHE A 233 -3.15 -23.82 -9.67
C PHE A 233 -3.75 -24.54 -8.48
N SER A 234 -4.47 -25.62 -8.77
CA SER A 234 -4.89 -26.59 -7.74
C SER A 234 -3.70 -27.46 -7.36
N VAL A 235 -3.42 -27.59 -6.07
CA VAL A 235 -2.26 -28.31 -5.55
C VAL A 235 -2.63 -29.15 -4.32
N ASN A 236 -1.96 -30.28 -4.13
CA ASN A 236 -2.08 -31.04 -2.89
C ASN A 236 -1.48 -30.23 -1.71
N LYS A 237 -2.12 -30.26 -0.54
CA LYS A 237 -1.76 -29.47 0.64
C LYS A 237 -0.28 -29.60 1.04
N GLY A 238 0.30 -30.77 0.95
CA GLY A 238 1.69 -31.04 1.27
C GLY A 238 2.70 -30.58 0.20
N GLU A 239 2.24 -30.31 -1.00
CA GLU A 239 3.09 -30.12 -2.20
C GLU A 239 3.23 -28.66 -2.62
N LYS A 240 2.49 -27.70 -2.05
CA LYS A 240 2.56 -26.27 -2.40
C LYS A 240 4.01 -25.76 -2.57
N THR A 241 4.92 -26.16 -1.67
CA THR A 241 6.33 -25.70 -1.75
C THR A 241 7.08 -26.37 -2.91
N ALA A 242 6.78 -27.62 -3.23
CA ALA A 242 7.43 -28.33 -4.34
C ALA A 242 6.96 -27.76 -5.67
N VAL A 243 5.66 -27.57 -5.83
CA VAL A 243 5.02 -26.90 -6.98
C VAL A 243 5.59 -25.50 -7.18
N LEU A 244 5.65 -24.70 -6.12
CA LEU A 244 6.23 -23.34 -6.18
C LEU A 244 7.67 -23.37 -6.68
N ALA A 245 8.51 -24.25 -6.12
CA ALA A 245 9.91 -24.37 -6.53
C ALA A 245 10.07 -24.86 -7.98
N HIS A 246 9.19 -25.78 -8.41
CA HIS A 246 9.16 -26.26 -9.80
C HIS A 246 8.82 -25.11 -10.75
N LEU A 247 7.76 -24.34 -10.50
CA LEU A 247 7.34 -23.22 -11.34
C LEU A 247 8.42 -22.12 -11.42
N ILE A 248 9.05 -21.75 -10.29
CA ILE A 248 10.13 -20.75 -10.28
C ILE A 248 11.29 -21.19 -11.17
N LYS A 249 11.69 -22.47 -11.11
CA LYS A 249 12.79 -23.02 -11.92
C LYS A 249 12.42 -23.17 -13.39
N GLN A 250 11.26 -23.72 -13.67
CA GLN A 250 10.76 -23.96 -15.03
C GLN A 250 10.66 -22.66 -15.83
N HIS A 251 10.10 -21.60 -15.21
CA HIS A 251 9.90 -20.31 -15.84
C HIS A 251 11.07 -19.35 -15.66
N GLN A 252 12.09 -19.72 -14.88
CA GLN A 252 13.27 -18.89 -14.59
C GLN A 252 12.90 -17.48 -14.09
N TRP A 253 11.82 -17.37 -13.29
CA TRP A 253 11.33 -16.10 -12.80
C TRP A 253 12.39 -15.37 -11.98
N ARG A 254 12.57 -14.09 -12.29
CA ARG A 254 13.37 -13.15 -11.52
C ARG A 254 12.44 -12.12 -10.89
N GLN A 255 12.78 -11.61 -9.72
CA GLN A 255 11.96 -10.65 -8.96
C GLN A 255 10.52 -11.15 -8.71
N THR A 256 10.42 -12.27 -8.01
CA THR A 256 9.14 -12.88 -7.63
C THR A 256 8.76 -12.47 -6.21
N LEU A 257 7.59 -11.85 -6.02
CA LEU A 257 7.03 -11.55 -4.70
C LEU A 257 6.03 -12.64 -4.30
N ILE A 258 6.27 -13.26 -3.14
CA ILE A 258 5.44 -14.35 -2.61
C ILE A 258 4.75 -13.90 -1.33
N PHE A 259 3.44 -14.01 -1.30
CA PHE A 259 2.62 -13.69 -0.13
C PHE A 259 2.32 -14.92 0.72
N VAL A 260 2.59 -14.79 2.02
CA VAL A 260 2.32 -15.79 3.07
C VAL A 260 1.62 -15.12 4.25
N ASN A 261 0.67 -15.80 4.90
CA ASN A 261 -0.18 -15.20 5.92
C ASN A 261 0.49 -15.03 7.29
N ALA A 262 1.57 -15.76 7.58
CA ALA A 262 2.21 -15.77 8.88
C ALA A 262 3.72 -15.57 8.79
N LYS A 263 4.31 -14.82 9.74
CA LYS A 263 5.75 -14.53 9.81
C LYS A 263 6.61 -15.81 9.88
N ASN A 264 6.19 -16.76 10.71
CA ASN A 264 6.89 -18.05 10.84
C ASN A 264 6.83 -18.86 9.54
N ALA A 265 5.70 -18.80 8.83
CA ALA A 265 5.56 -19.45 7.53
C ALA A 265 6.49 -18.84 6.48
N CYS A 266 6.73 -17.51 6.50
CA CYS A 266 7.72 -16.88 5.64
C CYS A 266 9.13 -17.50 5.83
N ASN A 267 9.58 -17.60 7.09
CA ASN A 267 10.89 -18.17 7.41
C ASN A 267 11.00 -19.65 7.00
N HIS A 268 9.95 -20.43 7.26
CA HIS A 268 9.89 -21.86 6.86
C HIS A 268 9.93 -22.02 5.34
N LEU A 269 9.17 -21.20 4.62
CA LEU A 269 9.15 -21.26 3.16
C LEU A 269 10.52 -20.89 2.57
N ALA A 270 11.17 -19.82 3.08
CA ALA A 270 12.51 -19.43 2.66
C ALA A 270 13.53 -20.58 2.83
N GLN A 271 13.52 -21.23 4.01
CA GLN A 271 14.37 -22.39 4.26
C GLN A 271 14.11 -23.56 3.31
N LYS A 272 12.84 -23.86 3.03
CA LYS A 272 12.45 -24.94 2.11
C LYS A 272 12.87 -24.62 0.66
N LEU A 273 12.76 -23.36 0.23
CA LEU A 273 13.20 -22.90 -1.10
C LEU A 273 14.73 -22.93 -1.22
N SER A 274 15.45 -22.49 -0.18
CA SER A 274 16.92 -22.55 -0.12
C SER A 274 17.44 -23.97 -0.29
N LYS A 275 16.83 -24.97 0.40
CA LYS A 275 17.15 -26.40 0.22
C LYS A 275 16.94 -26.89 -1.21
N ARG A 276 16.16 -26.18 -2.01
CA ARG A 276 15.91 -26.48 -3.42
C ARG A 276 16.74 -25.63 -4.38
N GLY A 277 17.71 -24.87 -3.84
CA GLY A 277 18.61 -24.01 -4.63
C GLY A 277 17.96 -22.72 -5.14
N ILE A 278 16.90 -22.22 -4.45
CA ILE A 278 16.26 -20.93 -4.77
C ILE A 278 16.61 -19.95 -3.66
N THR A 279 17.29 -18.86 -4.02
CA THR A 279 17.62 -17.77 -3.08
C THR A 279 16.38 -16.94 -2.80
N ALA A 280 15.94 -16.95 -1.53
CA ALA A 280 14.77 -16.22 -1.09
C ALA A 280 15.03 -15.48 0.20
N GLU A 281 14.64 -14.21 0.25
CA GLU A 281 14.70 -13.37 1.45
C GLU A 281 13.31 -13.13 2.02
N VAL A 282 13.24 -12.90 3.33
CA VAL A 282 11.98 -12.71 4.04
C VAL A 282 11.77 -11.26 4.46
N PHE A 283 10.52 -10.79 4.32
CA PHE A 283 10.13 -9.43 4.66
C PHE A 283 8.89 -9.44 5.55
N HIS A 284 9.09 -9.27 6.87
CA HIS A 284 8.01 -9.22 7.85
C HIS A 284 8.36 -8.32 9.04
N GLY A 285 7.36 -8.03 9.89
CA GLY A 285 7.44 -7.01 10.94
C GLY A 285 8.51 -7.25 12.03
N ASP A 286 8.98 -8.50 12.22
CA ASP A 286 9.99 -8.83 13.23
C ASP A 286 11.42 -8.56 12.75
N LYS A 287 11.61 -8.23 11.47
CA LYS A 287 12.92 -7.79 10.95
C LYS A 287 13.15 -6.33 11.34
N GLY A 288 14.35 -6.02 11.83
CA GLY A 288 14.75 -4.65 12.10
C GLY A 288 14.74 -3.77 10.83
N GLN A 289 14.52 -2.45 10.99
CA GLN A 289 14.35 -1.54 9.86
C GLN A 289 15.52 -1.58 8.88
N GLY A 290 16.77 -1.60 9.36
CA GLY A 290 17.94 -1.68 8.48
C GLY A 290 18.01 -2.97 7.65
N ALA A 291 17.59 -4.11 8.22
CA ALA A 291 17.51 -5.37 7.48
C ALA A 291 16.40 -5.31 6.42
N ARG A 292 15.25 -4.70 6.75
CA ARG A 292 14.13 -4.53 5.79
C ARG A 292 14.52 -3.64 4.62
N THR A 293 15.19 -2.51 4.90
CA THR A 293 15.68 -1.61 3.84
C THR A 293 16.64 -2.34 2.90
N ARG A 294 17.66 -3.03 3.45
CA ARG A 294 18.63 -3.79 2.64
C ARG A 294 17.97 -4.86 1.77
N VAL A 295 17.03 -5.65 2.33
CA VAL A 295 16.29 -6.67 1.58
C VAL A 295 15.46 -6.06 0.47
N LEU A 296 14.80 -4.93 0.75
CA LEU A 296 14.00 -4.22 -0.25
C LEU A 296 14.85 -3.67 -1.39
N ASP A 297 15.99 -3.05 -1.06
CA ASP A 297 16.91 -2.50 -2.06
C ASP A 297 17.52 -3.61 -2.91
N GLY A 298 17.95 -4.72 -2.30
CA GLY A 298 18.45 -5.89 -3.03
C GLY A 298 17.39 -6.56 -3.92
N PHE A 299 16.11 -6.53 -3.51
CA PHE A 299 15.03 -7.03 -4.35
C PHE A 299 14.73 -6.07 -5.52
N LYS A 300 14.76 -4.77 -5.30
CA LYS A 300 14.57 -3.75 -6.35
C LYS A 300 15.71 -3.78 -7.37
N SER A 301 16.94 -3.96 -6.93
CA SER A 301 18.11 -4.06 -7.82
C SER A 301 18.18 -5.40 -8.60
N GLY A 302 17.34 -6.39 -8.25
CA GLY A 302 17.38 -7.72 -8.85
C GLY A 302 18.44 -8.66 -8.28
N GLU A 303 19.18 -8.23 -7.25
CA GLU A 303 20.13 -9.08 -6.51
C GLU A 303 19.41 -10.21 -5.77
N ILE A 304 18.23 -9.92 -5.21
CA ILE A 304 17.35 -10.91 -4.56
C ILE A 304 16.29 -11.35 -5.55
N GLN A 305 16.28 -12.64 -5.87
CA GLN A 305 15.35 -13.24 -6.83
C GLN A 305 13.93 -13.35 -6.27
N VAL A 306 13.79 -13.81 -5.04
CA VAL A 306 12.50 -14.12 -4.41
C VAL A 306 12.36 -13.37 -3.10
N LEU A 307 11.29 -12.60 -2.98
CA LEU A 307 10.91 -11.92 -1.74
C LEU A 307 9.66 -12.60 -1.16
N ILE A 308 9.76 -13.13 0.06
CA ILE A 308 8.63 -13.73 0.78
C ILE A 308 8.14 -12.74 1.83
N ALA A 309 6.89 -12.32 1.73
CA ALA A 309 6.37 -11.28 2.59
C ALA A 309 4.99 -11.61 3.17
N THR A 310 4.69 -11.01 4.33
CA THR A 310 3.33 -10.93 4.85
C THR A 310 2.62 -9.69 4.30
N ASP A 311 1.28 -9.72 4.23
CA ASP A 311 0.48 -8.57 3.79
C ASP A 311 0.87 -7.26 4.49
N ILE A 312 0.97 -7.31 5.82
CA ILE A 312 1.28 -6.11 6.63
C ILE A 312 2.63 -5.52 6.24
N ALA A 313 3.61 -6.36 5.95
CA ALA A 313 4.94 -5.90 5.61
C ALA A 313 5.06 -5.45 4.15
N ALA A 314 4.42 -6.15 3.22
CA ALA A 314 4.48 -5.86 1.79
C ALA A 314 3.62 -4.68 1.35
N ARG A 315 2.64 -4.28 2.17
CA ARG A 315 1.80 -3.12 1.87
C ARG A 315 2.57 -1.82 2.10
N GLY A 316 2.38 -0.86 1.20
CA GLY A 316 3.14 0.39 1.20
C GLY A 316 4.59 0.22 0.73
N LEU A 317 4.98 -0.96 0.24
CA LEU A 317 6.24 -1.12 -0.47
C LEU A 317 6.10 -0.52 -1.87
N ASP A 318 7.08 0.30 -2.21
CA ASP A 318 7.31 0.75 -3.58
C ASP A 318 7.96 -0.40 -4.38
N ILE A 319 7.18 -1.45 -4.57
CA ILE A 319 7.52 -2.57 -5.46
C ILE A 319 6.35 -2.68 -6.43
N GLU A 320 6.56 -2.12 -7.59
CA GLU A 320 5.59 -2.10 -8.68
C GLU A 320 6.23 -2.68 -9.93
N LYS A 321 5.42 -3.03 -10.89
CA LYS A 321 5.86 -3.61 -12.17
C LYS A 321 6.59 -4.94 -12.00
N LEU A 322 6.24 -5.72 -10.97
CA LEU A 322 6.84 -7.03 -10.82
C LEU A 322 6.39 -7.95 -11.96
N PRO A 323 7.30 -8.76 -12.50
CA PRO A 323 6.91 -9.77 -13.49
C PRO A 323 5.96 -10.82 -12.89
N VAL A 324 6.16 -11.19 -11.62
CA VAL A 324 5.39 -12.27 -10.98
C VAL A 324 5.06 -11.95 -9.52
N VAL A 325 3.79 -12.12 -9.16
CA VAL A 325 3.29 -12.09 -7.79
C VAL A 325 2.56 -13.39 -7.48
N ILE A 326 2.90 -14.04 -6.38
CA ILE A 326 2.35 -15.35 -6.01
C ILE A 326 1.65 -15.29 -4.66
N ASN A 327 0.38 -15.67 -4.63
CA ASN A 327 -0.32 -15.99 -3.40
C ASN A 327 -0.02 -17.46 -3.04
N PHE A 328 0.99 -17.68 -2.21
CA PHE A 328 1.27 -18.99 -1.63
C PHE A 328 0.18 -19.37 -0.61
N ASP A 329 -0.22 -18.39 0.22
CA ASP A 329 -1.43 -18.43 1.01
C ASP A 329 -2.41 -17.37 0.50
N LEU A 330 -3.70 -17.70 0.42
CA LEU A 330 -4.74 -16.73 0.06
C LEU A 330 -4.86 -15.62 1.11
N PRO A 331 -5.12 -14.36 0.72
CA PRO A 331 -5.37 -13.29 1.67
C PRO A 331 -6.69 -13.51 2.41
N ARG A 332 -6.78 -12.99 3.63
CA ARG A 332 -8.00 -13.09 4.44
C ARG A 332 -9.18 -12.30 3.86
N SER A 333 -8.90 -11.23 3.17
CA SER A 333 -9.89 -10.33 2.58
C SER A 333 -9.84 -10.39 1.05
N PRO A 334 -11.00 -10.45 0.36
CA PRO A 334 -11.04 -10.36 -1.10
C PRO A 334 -10.40 -9.08 -1.67
N ALA A 335 -10.50 -7.96 -0.96
CA ALA A 335 -9.88 -6.70 -1.38
C ALA A 335 -8.35 -6.80 -1.37
N ASP A 336 -7.77 -7.51 -0.39
CA ASP A 336 -6.33 -7.73 -0.30
C ASP A 336 -5.79 -8.55 -1.48
N TYR A 337 -6.59 -9.40 -2.06
CA TYR A 337 -6.21 -10.17 -3.25
C TYR A 337 -5.83 -9.23 -4.42
N MET A 338 -6.68 -8.26 -4.72
CA MET A 338 -6.40 -7.27 -5.77
C MET A 338 -5.20 -6.39 -5.42
N HIS A 339 -5.03 -6.01 -4.16
CA HIS A 339 -3.86 -5.25 -3.71
C HIS A 339 -2.54 -6.03 -3.83
N ARG A 340 -2.58 -7.37 -3.64
CA ARG A 340 -1.40 -8.23 -3.81
C ARG A 340 -1.03 -8.35 -5.29
N ILE A 341 -1.96 -8.82 -6.13
CA ILE A 341 -1.68 -9.05 -7.55
C ILE A 341 -1.46 -7.75 -8.34
N GLY A 342 -2.04 -6.65 -7.88
CA GLY A 342 -1.82 -5.31 -8.45
C GLY A 342 -0.39 -4.77 -8.24
N ARG A 343 0.53 -5.52 -7.63
CA ARG A 343 1.97 -5.26 -7.66
C ARG A 343 2.64 -5.73 -8.95
N SER A 344 1.92 -6.53 -9.74
CA SER A 344 2.38 -7.07 -11.02
C SER A 344 1.69 -6.36 -12.19
N GLY A 345 2.40 -6.18 -13.29
CA GLY A 345 1.89 -5.69 -14.56
C GLY A 345 1.38 -4.24 -14.53
N ARG A 346 2.17 -3.30 -15.05
CA ARG A 346 1.76 -1.91 -15.33
C ARG A 346 2.58 -1.32 -16.48
N ALA A 347 2.06 -0.24 -17.08
CA ALA A 347 2.76 0.54 -18.11
C ALA A 347 3.17 -0.27 -19.37
N GLY A 348 2.28 -1.16 -19.83
CA GLY A 348 2.48 -1.90 -21.09
C GLY A 348 3.20 -3.25 -20.95
N GLU A 349 3.69 -3.61 -19.76
CA GLU A 349 4.27 -4.94 -19.50
C GLU A 349 3.24 -5.90 -18.91
N VAL A 350 3.27 -7.15 -19.41
CA VAL A 350 2.38 -8.22 -18.93
C VAL A 350 2.89 -8.72 -17.58
N GLY A 351 2.09 -8.56 -16.52
CA GLY A 351 2.36 -9.11 -15.21
C GLY A 351 1.63 -10.42 -14.97
N LEU A 352 2.18 -11.30 -14.12
CA LEU A 352 1.56 -12.54 -13.73
C LEU A 352 1.18 -12.54 -12.25
N GLY A 353 -0.13 -12.68 -11.97
CA GLY A 353 -0.67 -12.94 -10.64
C GLY A 353 -1.04 -14.42 -10.50
N LEU A 354 -0.34 -15.16 -9.66
CA LEU A 354 -0.52 -16.60 -9.51
C LEU A 354 -1.03 -16.93 -8.11
N SER A 355 -1.97 -17.87 -7.99
CA SER A 355 -2.45 -18.39 -6.71
C SER A 355 -2.32 -19.91 -6.64
N LEU A 356 -1.76 -20.41 -5.54
CA LEU A 356 -1.71 -21.84 -5.24
C LEU A 356 -2.82 -22.17 -4.24
N ILE A 357 -3.83 -22.91 -4.66
CA ILE A 357 -4.96 -23.29 -3.82
C ILE A 357 -4.99 -24.78 -3.55
N ASP A 358 -5.15 -25.15 -2.30
CA ASP A 358 -5.46 -26.51 -1.92
C ASP A 358 -6.96 -26.69 -1.64
N TYR A 359 -7.36 -27.88 -1.23
CA TYR A 359 -8.75 -28.20 -0.92
C TYR A 359 -9.38 -27.23 0.11
N ASP A 360 -8.64 -26.88 1.16
CA ASP A 360 -9.14 -25.99 2.22
C ASP A 360 -9.35 -24.54 1.71
N ASP A 361 -8.59 -24.14 0.70
CA ASP A 361 -8.61 -22.79 0.11
C ASP A 361 -9.77 -22.59 -0.88
N TYR A 362 -10.37 -23.65 -1.41
CA TYR A 362 -11.27 -23.60 -2.56
C TYR A 362 -12.49 -22.69 -2.33
N HIS A 363 -13.19 -22.87 -1.21
CA HIS A 363 -14.36 -22.04 -0.89
C HIS A 363 -14.00 -20.56 -0.68
N HIS A 364 -12.88 -20.32 -0.03
CA HIS A 364 -12.41 -18.96 0.19
C HIS A 364 -12.05 -18.29 -1.14
N PHE A 365 -11.40 -19.02 -2.06
CA PHE A 365 -11.10 -18.49 -3.37
C PHE A 365 -12.36 -18.17 -4.19
N LYS A 366 -13.41 -18.99 -4.14
CA LYS A 366 -14.72 -18.66 -4.74
C LYS A 366 -15.32 -17.35 -4.19
N VAL A 367 -15.15 -17.08 -2.90
CA VAL A 367 -15.59 -15.79 -2.33
C VAL A 367 -14.77 -14.63 -2.90
N ILE A 368 -13.45 -14.81 -3.10
CA ILE A 368 -12.56 -13.82 -3.72
C ILE A 368 -13.03 -13.55 -5.17
N GLU A 369 -13.28 -14.58 -5.96
CA GLU A 369 -13.78 -14.47 -7.33
C GLU A 369 -15.10 -13.71 -7.40
N LYS A 370 -16.08 -14.11 -6.60
CA LYS A 370 -17.40 -13.47 -6.56
C LYS A 370 -17.33 -11.99 -6.19
N LYS A 371 -16.51 -11.63 -5.20
CA LYS A 371 -16.39 -10.23 -4.75
C LYS A 371 -15.65 -9.35 -5.75
N ASN A 372 -14.67 -9.90 -6.43
CA ASN A 372 -13.87 -9.18 -7.42
C ASN A 372 -14.40 -9.33 -8.86
N LYS A 373 -15.54 -10.02 -9.05
CA LYS A 373 -16.25 -10.17 -10.35
C LYS A 373 -15.39 -10.80 -11.46
N PHE A 374 -14.58 -11.80 -11.12
CA PHE A 374 -13.86 -12.62 -12.09
C PHE A 374 -14.09 -14.11 -11.81
N GLN A 375 -13.74 -14.95 -12.76
CA GLN A 375 -13.71 -16.42 -12.63
C GLN A 375 -12.48 -16.92 -13.38
N LEU A 376 -11.68 -17.77 -12.72
CA LEU A 376 -10.45 -18.34 -13.29
C LEU A 376 -10.58 -19.84 -13.42
N GLU A 377 -10.02 -20.39 -14.49
CA GLU A 377 -9.86 -21.82 -14.66
C GLU A 377 -8.87 -22.37 -13.63
N ARG A 378 -9.13 -23.59 -13.13
CA ARG A 378 -8.25 -24.28 -12.19
C ARG A 378 -7.26 -25.11 -13.00
N GLU A 379 -6.04 -24.66 -13.04
CA GLU A 379 -4.97 -25.35 -13.75
C GLU A 379 -4.29 -26.37 -12.83
N GLN A 380 -3.66 -27.37 -13.42
CA GLN A 380 -2.80 -28.33 -12.73
C GLN A 380 -1.36 -28.19 -13.26
N VAL A 381 -0.39 -28.55 -12.43
CA VAL A 381 1.02 -28.56 -12.81
C VAL A 381 1.41 -29.99 -13.13
N GLU A 382 1.96 -30.23 -14.29
CA GLU A 382 2.44 -31.54 -14.74
C GLU A 382 3.41 -32.17 -13.73
N GLY A 383 3.13 -33.40 -13.30
CA GLY A 383 3.88 -34.12 -12.26
C GLY A 383 3.49 -33.76 -10.83
N PHE A 384 2.44 -32.92 -10.63
CA PHE A 384 1.87 -32.53 -9.34
C PHE A 384 0.33 -32.50 -9.40
N GLU A 385 -0.24 -33.44 -10.14
CA GLU A 385 -1.69 -33.53 -10.32
C GLU A 385 -2.37 -33.79 -8.97
N VAL A 386 -3.52 -33.15 -8.76
CA VAL A 386 -4.32 -33.36 -7.56
C VAL A 386 -4.99 -34.72 -7.64
N GLU A 387 -4.91 -35.53 -6.59
CA GLU A 387 -5.52 -36.86 -6.53
C GLU A 387 -7.05 -36.77 -6.72
N ASP A 388 -7.62 -37.69 -7.50
CA ASP A 388 -9.03 -37.69 -7.94
C ASP A 388 -10.04 -37.60 -6.82
N ASP A 389 -9.78 -38.21 -5.66
CA ASP A 389 -10.64 -38.13 -4.45
C ASP A 389 -10.80 -36.69 -3.92
N GLN A 390 -9.89 -35.78 -4.26
CA GLN A 390 -9.98 -34.39 -3.88
C GLN A 390 -10.66 -33.54 -4.97
N SER A 391 -10.57 -33.91 -6.23
CA SER A 391 -11.18 -33.19 -7.34
C SER A 391 -12.72 -33.24 -7.30
N GLU A 392 -13.33 -34.35 -6.97
CA GLU A 392 -14.79 -34.48 -6.80
C GLU A 392 -15.31 -33.64 -5.60
N ALA A 393 -14.54 -33.55 -4.52
CA ALA A 393 -14.90 -32.76 -3.34
C ALA A 393 -14.92 -31.24 -3.63
N TYR A 394 -14.23 -30.76 -4.67
CA TYR A 394 -14.30 -29.37 -5.11
C TYR A 394 -15.69 -28.96 -5.61
N PHE A 395 -16.51 -29.88 -6.01
CA PHE A 395 -17.84 -29.63 -6.57
C PHE A 395 -19.00 -29.84 -5.59
N LEU A 396 -18.75 -30.45 -4.43
CA LEU A 396 -19.80 -30.72 -3.44
C LEU A 396 -20.08 -29.49 -2.55
N PRO A 397 -21.37 -29.17 -2.26
CA PRO A 397 -21.70 -28.12 -1.30
C PRO A 397 -21.25 -28.54 0.11
N MET A 398 -20.62 -27.62 0.84
CA MET A 398 -20.20 -27.86 2.23
C MET A 398 -21.35 -28.35 3.09
N LYS A 399 -21.17 -29.51 3.75
CA LYS A 399 -22.05 -29.89 4.85
C LYS A 399 -21.94 -28.85 5.97
N PRO A 400 -23.06 -28.38 6.54
CA PRO A 400 -23.00 -27.45 7.65
C PRO A 400 -22.19 -28.06 8.80
N ARG A 401 -21.25 -27.31 9.35
CA ARG A 401 -20.49 -27.71 10.55
C ARG A 401 -21.46 -28.07 11.64
N ALA A 402 -21.41 -29.33 12.14
CA ALA A 402 -22.17 -29.75 13.30
C ALA A 402 -21.83 -28.81 14.47
N GLN A 403 -22.84 -28.19 15.05
CA GLN A 403 -22.67 -27.40 16.27
C GLN A 403 -22.12 -28.32 17.37
N PRO A 404 -21.13 -27.89 18.17
CA PRO A 404 -20.65 -28.68 19.29
C PRO A 404 -21.82 -28.93 20.23
N ALA A 405 -22.07 -30.21 20.52
CA ALA A 405 -23.12 -30.65 21.42
C ALA A 405 -22.96 -29.90 22.77
N GLY A 406 -24.00 -29.16 23.13
CA GLY A 406 -24.03 -28.40 24.37
C GLY A 406 -23.82 -29.35 25.57
N THR A 407 -22.76 -29.05 26.34
CA THR A 407 -22.50 -29.72 27.62
C THR A 407 -23.65 -29.45 28.59
N GLY A 408 -24.56 -30.43 28.73
CA GLY A 408 -25.66 -30.37 29.66
C GLY A 408 -25.14 -30.21 31.10
N LYS A 409 -25.41 -29.06 31.70
CA LYS A 409 -25.23 -28.86 33.15
C LYS A 409 -26.15 -29.78 33.92
N LYS A 410 -25.60 -30.84 34.52
CA LYS A 410 -26.29 -31.65 35.55
C LYS A 410 -26.62 -30.75 36.75
N LYS A 411 -27.90 -30.44 36.95
CA LYS A 411 -28.41 -29.86 38.19
C LYS A 411 -28.23 -30.87 39.32
N LYS A 412 -27.33 -30.63 40.24
CA LYS A 412 -27.30 -31.31 41.54
C LYS A 412 -28.53 -30.87 42.35
N LYS A 413 -29.48 -31.80 42.58
CA LYS A 413 -30.49 -31.65 43.63
C LYS A 413 -29.79 -31.67 45.00
N ARG A 414 -29.92 -30.60 45.76
CA ARG A 414 -29.69 -30.61 47.23
C ARG A 414 -31.00 -31.07 47.86
N ASN A 415 -30.98 -32.22 48.57
CA ASN A 415 -31.95 -32.56 49.58
C ASN A 415 -31.43 -32.03 50.92
N GLN A 416 -32.34 -31.38 51.64
CA GLN A 416 -32.37 -30.95 53.05
C GLN A 416 -31.36 -29.88 53.45
#